data_60db887fd70e2c26399f2044029c72af
#
_entry.id   60db887fd70e2c26399f2044029c72af
#
_cell.length_a   1.000
_cell.length_b   1.000
_cell.length_c   1.000
_cell.angle_alpha   90.00
_cell.angle_beta   90.00
_cell.angle_gamma   90.00
#
_symmetry.space_group_name_H-M   'P 1'
#
loop_
_entity.id
_entity.type
_entity.pdbx_description
1 polymer ?
#
loop_
_entity_poly.entity_id
_entity_poly.type
_entity_poly.pdbx_seq_one_letter_code
_entity_poly.pdbx_strand_id
1 'polypeptide(L)'
;MKKLILLLTIISVSACSEMKKSSLDFPYEPTYQKEWKIGNQENVLLVQNLHKAIMDIEIDKAYGYMSDDIVVYHGDGSTTEGIEEFKTLYDEAFRSGVFSEYSVGANISVVSEEGHEWVLIWDSAGSNGVTTNYMESFRIENGKITVMNQFSKPEL
;
A
#
# COMPACT_ATOMS: atom_id res chain seq x y z
N MET A 1 -44.62 38.25 -37.83
CA MET A 1 -44.41 37.50 -36.55
C MET A 1 -43.00 36.95 -36.54
N LYS A 2 -42.06 37.65 -35.87
CA LYS A 2 -40.66 37.30 -35.83
C LYS A 2 -40.44 36.35 -34.63
N LYS A 3 -40.06 35.09 -34.89
CA LYS A 3 -39.69 34.14 -33.85
C LYS A 3 -38.27 34.45 -33.40
N LEU A 4 -38.12 34.91 -32.17
CA LEU A 4 -36.84 35.13 -31.49
C LEU A 4 -36.37 33.79 -30.94
N ILE A 5 -35.33 33.20 -31.55
CA ILE A 5 -34.67 32.00 -31.05
C ILE A 5 -33.62 32.46 -30.05
N LEU A 6 -33.91 32.22 -28.77
CA LEU A 6 -32.97 32.46 -27.68
C LEU A 6 -31.97 31.28 -27.61
N LEU A 7 -30.75 31.49 -28.11
CA LEU A 7 -29.67 30.53 -28.06
C LEU A 7 -29.04 30.59 -26.65
N LEU A 8 -29.42 29.66 -25.80
CA LEU A 8 -28.84 29.53 -24.46
C LEU A 8 -27.48 28.83 -24.56
N THR A 9 -26.41 29.60 -24.61
CA THR A 9 -25.03 29.09 -24.56
C THR A 9 -24.71 28.70 -23.12
N ILE A 10 -24.72 27.40 -22.83
CA ILE A 10 -24.22 26.87 -21.56
C ILE A 10 -22.69 26.91 -21.61
N ILE A 11 -22.11 27.91 -20.97
CA ILE A 11 -20.66 27.97 -20.72
C ILE A 11 -20.39 27.01 -19.56
N SER A 12 -19.96 25.79 -19.89
CA SER A 12 -19.40 24.86 -18.92
C SER A 12 -18.05 25.42 -18.48
N VAL A 13 -18.04 26.11 -17.36
CA VAL A 13 -16.79 26.48 -16.69
C VAL A 13 -16.24 25.20 -16.06
N SER A 14 -15.38 24.52 -16.80
CA SER A 14 -14.51 23.49 -16.21
C SER A 14 -13.53 24.21 -15.29
N ALA A 15 -13.91 24.38 -14.04
CA ALA A 15 -13.01 24.79 -12.99
C ALA A 15 -12.06 23.61 -12.70
N CYS A 16 -11.04 23.43 -13.54
CA CYS A 16 -9.82 22.81 -13.10
C CYS A 16 -9.25 23.71 -12.01
N SER A 17 -9.52 23.39 -10.74
CA SER A 17 -8.76 23.96 -9.66
C SER A 17 -7.34 23.41 -9.78
N GLU A 18 -6.47 24.14 -10.49
CA GLU A 18 -5.04 23.97 -10.30
C GLU A 18 -4.80 24.19 -8.81
N MET A 19 -4.48 23.10 -8.10
CA MET A 19 -3.97 23.22 -6.74
C MET A 19 -2.75 24.14 -6.85
N LYS A 20 -2.88 25.38 -6.34
CA LYS A 20 -1.72 26.26 -6.20
C LYS A 20 -0.66 25.49 -5.45
N LYS A 21 0.44 25.18 -6.14
CA LYS A 21 1.65 24.63 -5.52
C LYS A 21 1.97 25.56 -4.36
N SER A 22 1.80 25.09 -3.11
CA SER A 22 2.09 25.91 -1.94
C SER A 22 3.59 26.17 -1.97
N SER A 23 3.98 27.44 -1.96
CA SER A 23 5.39 27.85 -1.83
C SER A 23 5.84 27.74 -0.38
N LEU A 24 5.55 26.61 0.27
CA LEU A 24 6.06 26.34 1.61
C LEU A 24 7.56 26.08 1.49
N ASP A 25 8.33 26.82 2.27
CA ASP A 25 9.76 26.63 2.40
C ASP A 25 10.01 25.57 3.47
N PHE A 26 10.27 24.34 3.03
CA PHE A 26 10.54 23.23 3.94
C PHE A 26 12.01 23.29 4.38
N PRO A 27 12.32 23.15 5.68
CA PRO A 27 13.70 23.20 6.18
C PRO A 27 14.57 22.03 5.70
N TYR A 28 13.95 20.96 5.22
CA TYR A 28 14.63 19.78 4.70
C TYR A 28 13.94 19.31 3.42
N GLU A 29 14.75 19.14 2.35
CA GLU A 29 14.27 18.56 1.09
C GLU A 29 14.25 17.03 1.18
N PRO A 30 13.16 16.36 0.75
CA PRO A 30 13.14 14.92 0.65
C PRO A 30 14.21 14.41 -0.34
N THR A 31 14.92 13.32 0.03
CA THR A 31 15.98 12.76 -0.82
C THR A 31 15.45 11.79 -1.88
N TYR A 32 14.30 11.17 -1.64
CA TYR A 32 13.75 10.15 -2.53
C TYR A 32 12.50 10.61 -3.27
N GLN A 33 11.58 11.26 -2.58
CA GLN A 33 10.25 11.54 -3.12
C GLN A 33 9.72 12.87 -2.59
N LYS A 34 9.52 13.83 -3.50
CA LYS A 34 9.01 15.16 -3.13
C LYS A 34 7.48 15.25 -3.20
N GLU A 35 6.90 14.65 -4.21
CA GLU A 35 5.46 14.73 -4.46
C GLU A 35 4.86 13.32 -4.63
N TRP A 36 3.73 13.08 -3.97
CA TRP A 36 2.95 11.87 -4.12
C TRP A 36 1.61 12.19 -4.77
N LYS A 37 1.14 11.31 -5.62
CA LYS A 37 -0.23 11.32 -6.14
C LYS A 37 -1.01 10.18 -5.51
N ILE A 38 -2.33 10.33 -5.43
CA ILE A 38 -3.20 9.20 -5.04
C ILE A 38 -3.11 8.14 -6.13
N GLY A 39 -2.88 6.90 -5.72
CA GLY A 39 -2.73 5.73 -6.57
C GLY A 39 -4.02 4.96 -6.76
N ASN A 40 -3.92 3.79 -7.42
CA ASN A 40 -5.05 2.92 -7.69
C ASN A 40 -5.49 2.19 -6.43
N GLN A 41 -6.79 2.27 -6.09
CA GLN A 41 -7.36 1.57 -4.93
C GLN A 41 -7.40 0.04 -5.09
N GLU A 42 -7.29 -0.50 -6.31
CA GLU A 42 -7.14 -1.93 -6.53
C GLU A 42 -5.85 -2.48 -5.92
N ASN A 43 -4.80 -1.66 -5.80
CA ASN A 43 -3.57 -2.02 -5.12
C ASN A 43 -3.77 -2.17 -3.60
N VAL A 44 -4.61 -1.34 -2.99
CA VAL A 44 -5.02 -1.52 -1.59
C VAL A 44 -5.75 -2.85 -1.41
N LEU A 45 -6.68 -3.17 -2.32
CA LEU A 45 -7.39 -4.44 -2.30
C LEU A 45 -6.44 -5.64 -2.45
N LEU A 46 -5.42 -5.54 -3.32
CA LEU A 46 -4.40 -6.58 -3.48
C LEU A 46 -3.67 -6.85 -2.16
N VAL A 47 -3.19 -5.79 -1.46
CA VAL A 47 -2.50 -5.92 -0.17
C VAL A 47 -3.42 -6.48 0.91
N GLN A 48 -4.68 -6.02 0.99
CA GLN A 48 -5.64 -6.58 1.93
C GLN A 48 -5.96 -8.06 1.64
N ASN A 49 -6.02 -8.46 0.37
CA ASN A 49 -6.21 -9.85 -0.02
C ASN A 49 -5.00 -10.74 0.35
N LEU A 50 -3.77 -10.20 0.29
CA LEU A 50 -2.60 -10.88 0.82
C LEU A 50 -2.78 -11.19 2.32
N HIS A 51 -3.07 -10.17 3.14
CA HIS A 51 -3.26 -10.36 4.58
C HIS A 51 -4.44 -11.29 4.88
N LYS A 52 -5.56 -11.12 4.15
CA LYS A 52 -6.69 -12.02 4.31
C LYS A 52 -6.32 -13.48 4.00
N ALA A 53 -5.56 -13.74 2.96
CA ALA A 53 -5.13 -15.09 2.61
C ALA A 53 -4.22 -15.70 3.70
N ILE A 54 -3.35 -14.88 4.33
CA ILE A 54 -2.55 -15.32 5.49
C ILE A 54 -3.46 -15.67 6.67
N MET A 55 -4.43 -14.81 6.99
CA MET A 55 -5.36 -15.03 8.10
C MET A 55 -6.27 -16.23 7.89
N ASP A 56 -6.66 -16.52 6.65
CA ASP A 56 -7.47 -17.69 6.27
C ASP A 56 -6.62 -18.97 6.10
N ILE A 57 -5.29 -18.90 6.31
CA ILE A 57 -4.34 -20.01 6.09
C ILE A 57 -4.32 -20.50 4.63
N GLU A 58 -4.70 -19.64 3.70
CA GLU A 58 -4.60 -19.87 2.24
C GLU A 58 -3.19 -19.45 1.73
N ILE A 59 -2.14 -20.06 2.28
CA ILE A 59 -0.76 -19.53 2.19
C ILE A 59 -0.23 -19.54 0.76
N ASP A 60 -0.55 -20.57 -0.05
CA ASP A 60 -0.13 -20.60 -1.45
C ASP A 60 -0.80 -19.48 -2.27
N LYS A 61 -2.02 -19.09 -1.91
CA LYS A 61 -2.70 -17.93 -2.49
C LYS A 61 -2.05 -16.62 -2.04
N ALA A 62 -1.64 -16.52 -0.77
CA ALA A 62 -0.89 -15.37 -0.27
C ALA A 62 0.41 -15.16 -1.06
N TYR A 63 1.20 -16.20 -1.26
CA TYR A 63 2.40 -16.15 -2.11
C TYR A 63 2.10 -15.77 -3.56
N GLY A 64 0.91 -16.14 -4.05
CA GLY A 64 0.44 -15.74 -5.37
C GLY A 64 0.32 -14.23 -5.60
N TYR A 65 0.25 -13.41 -4.56
CA TYR A 65 0.24 -11.94 -4.66
C TYR A 65 1.65 -11.32 -4.72
N MET A 66 2.69 -12.07 -4.39
CA MET A 66 4.08 -11.63 -4.39
C MET A 66 4.77 -11.97 -5.72
N SER A 67 5.80 -11.23 -6.08
CA SER A 67 6.69 -11.57 -7.19
C SER A 67 7.74 -12.60 -6.75
N ASP A 68 8.30 -13.35 -7.69
CA ASP A 68 9.35 -14.33 -7.41
C ASP A 68 10.64 -13.65 -6.90
N ASP A 69 10.87 -12.41 -7.30
CA ASP A 69 12.02 -11.57 -6.95
C ASP A 69 11.69 -10.53 -5.85
N ILE A 70 10.67 -10.78 -5.03
CA ILE A 70 10.30 -9.88 -3.93
C ILE A 70 11.49 -9.54 -3.04
N VAL A 71 11.57 -8.27 -2.62
CA VAL A 71 12.55 -7.82 -1.61
C VAL A 71 11.80 -7.32 -0.38
N VAL A 72 12.16 -7.85 0.79
CA VAL A 72 11.57 -7.45 2.07
C VAL A 72 12.62 -6.81 2.96
N TYR A 73 12.38 -5.56 3.34
CA TYR A 73 13.19 -4.84 4.32
C TYR A 73 12.54 -4.90 5.69
N HIS A 74 13.22 -5.51 6.64
CA HIS A 74 12.72 -5.70 8.01
C HIS A 74 13.10 -4.54 8.92
N GLY A 75 12.30 -4.33 9.96
CA GLY A 75 12.50 -3.26 10.93
C GLY A 75 13.77 -3.38 11.77
N ASP A 76 14.40 -4.56 11.81
CA ASP A 76 15.68 -4.81 12.45
C ASP A 76 16.90 -4.51 11.54
N GLY A 77 16.64 -4.12 10.30
CA GLY A 77 17.66 -3.81 9.29
C GLY A 77 18.11 -4.99 8.44
N SER A 78 17.56 -6.18 8.66
CA SER A 78 17.79 -7.32 7.76
C SER A 78 16.99 -7.20 6.46
N THR A 79 17.40 -7.94 5.44
CA THR A 79 16.74 -7.99 4.14
C THR A 79 16.53 -9.45 3.73
N THR A 80 15.35 -9.74 3.15
CA THR A 80 15.04 -11.04 2.51
C THR A 80 14.91 -10.80 1.00
N GLU A 81 15.59 -11.62 0.19
CA GLU A 81 15.59 -11.50 -1.26
C GLU A 81 15.02 -12.77 -1.93
N GLY A 82 13.90 -12.59 -2.63
CA GLY A 82 13.21 -13.64 -3.35
C GLY A 82 12.19 -14.42 -2.52
N ILE A 83 11.21 -14.96 -3.24
CA ILE A 83 10.07 -15.66 -2.64
C ILE A 83 10.47 -16.93 -1.89
N GLU A 84 11.50 -17.63 -2.33
CA GLU A 84 11.92 -18.89 -1.70
C GLU A 84 12.61 -18.64 -0.34
N GLU A 85 13.39 -17.57 -0.22
CA GLU A 85 13.93 -17.15 1.07
C GLU A 85 12.81 -16.67 2.00
N PHE A 86 11.88 -15.91 1.49
CA PHE A 86 10.69 -15.48 2.22
C PHE A 86 9.89 -16.66 2.77
N LYS A 87 9.61 -17.67 1.94
CA LYS A 87 8.94 -18.90 2.38
C LYS A 87 9.73 -19.62 3.47
N THR A 88 11.06 -19.71 3.33
CA THR A 88 11.91 -20.37 4.35
C THR A 88 11.75 -19.72 5.72
N LEU A 89 11.55 -18.40 5.78
CA LEU A 89 11.41 -17.66 7.04
C LEU A 89 10.00 -17.71 7.62
N TYR A 90 8.96 -17.69 6.77
CA TYR A 90 7.60 -17.42 7.22
C TYR A 90 6.59 -18.55 7.02
N ASP A 91 6.86 -19.55 6.17
CA ASP A 91 5.88 -20.57 5.79
C ASP A 91 5.34 -21.35 6.99
N GLU A 92 6.24 -21.78 7.92
CA GLU A 92 5.83 -22.50 9.12
C GLU A 92 4.90 -21.65 10.01
N ALA A 93 5.26 -20.39 10.25
CA ALA A 93 4.46 -19.48 11.07
C ALA A 93 3.09 -19.24 10.44
N PHE A 94 3.05 -18.96 9.13
CA PHE A 94 1.79 -18.70 8.43
C PHE A 94 0.87 -19.93 8.42
N ARG A 95 1.40 -21.11 8.10
CA ARG A 95 0.62 -22.37 8.08
C ARG A 95 0.19 -22.85 9.46
N SER A 96 0.89 -22.45 10.52
CA SER A 96 0.52 -22.80 11.89
C SER A 96 -0.76 -22.09 12.36
N GLY A 97 -1.19 -21.02 11.66
CA GLY A 97 -2.32 -20.20 12.08
C GLY A 97 -2.04 -19.42 13.36
N VAL A 98 -0.77 -19.09 13.63
CA VAL A 98 -0.37 -18.36 14.83
C VAL A 98 -0.92 -16.95 14.88
N PHE A 99 -1.23 -16.37 13.70
CA PHE A 99 -1.80 -15.03 13.60
C PHE A 99 -3.32 -15.03 13.80
N SER A 100 -3.80 -14.03 14.53
CA SER A 100 -5.22 -13.83 14.85
C SER A 100 -5.56 -12.34 14.90
N GLU A 101 -6.84 -12.03 14.98
CA GLU A 101 -7.35 -10.68 15.28
C GLU A 101 -6.77 -9.57 14.38
N TYR A 102 -6.63 -9.85 13.08
CA TYR A 102 -6.13 -8.85 12.14
C TYR A 102 -7.11 -7.67 11.99
N SER A 103 -6.57 -6.46 12.04
CA SER A 103 -7.34 -5.24 11.80
C SER A 103 -6.53 -4.21 11.02
N VAL A 104 -7.22 -3.42 10.19
CA VAL A 104 -6.64 -2.31 9.43
C VAL A 104 -7.06 -1.00 10.07
N GLY A 105 -6.09 -0.22 10.54
CA GLY A 105 -6.32 1.11 11.08
C GLY A 105 -6.45 2.16 9.98
N ALA A 106 -5.55 2.14 8.99
CA ALA A 106 -5.57 3.02 7.83
C ALA A 106 -4.80 2.42 6.65
N ASN A 107 -5.16 2.81 5.44
CA ASN A 107 -4.40 2.49 4.23
C ASN A 107 -4.54 3.59 3.18
N ILE A 108 -3.58 3.66 2.28
CA ILE A 108 -3.61 4.57 1.12
C ILE A 108 -2.76 3.99 0.00
N SER A 109 -3.22 4.12 -1.25
CA SER A 109 -2.38 3.90 -2.42
C SER A 109 -1.85 5.24 -2.92
N VAL A 110 -0.56 5.28 -3.25
CA VAL A 110 0.14 6.46 -3.75
C VAL A 110 1.03 6.10 -4.94
N VAL A 111 1.29 7.08 -5.81
CA VAL A 111 2.20 6.95 -6.95
C VAL A 111 3.34 7.95 -6.78
N SER A 112 4.58 7.48 -6.92
CA SER A 112 5.78 8.31 -6.88
C SER A 112 5.94 9.16 -8.16
N GLU A 113 6.85 10.12 -8.15
CA GLU A 113 7.22 10.92 -9.35
C GLU A 113 7.75 10.04 -10.49
N GLU A 114 8.40 8.92 -10.15
CA GLU A 114 8.93 7.96 -11.11
C GLU A 114 7.87 6.99 -11.66
N GLY A 115 6.64 7.08 -11.14
CA GLY A 115 5.52 6.23 -11.55
C GLY A 115 5.43 4.90 -10.80
N HIS A 116 6.22 4.68 -9.74
CA HIS A 116 6.08 3.49 -8.90
C HIS A 116 4.83 3.58 -8.03
N GLU A 117 4.03 2.55 -8.05
CA GLU A 117 2.83 2.43 -7.23
C GLU A 117 3.16 1.81 -5.87
N TRP A 118 2.67 2.44 -4.80
CA TRP A 118 2.86 1.99 -3.43
C TRP A 118 1.55 1.93 -2.67
N VAL A 119 1.46 1.00 -1.74
CA VAL A 119 0.42 0.95 -0.71
C VAL A 119 1.08 1.14 0.64
N LEU A 120 0.59 2.10 1.40
CA LEU A 120 0.96 2.29 2.80
C LEU A 120 -0.20 1.79 3.65
N ILE A 121 0.09 0.99 4.67
CA ILE A 121 -0.92 0.43 5.56
C ILE A 121 -0.44 0.51 7.01
N TRP A 122 -1.37 0.84 7.90
CA TRP A 122 -1.23 0.75 9.35
C TRP A 122 -2.23 -0.29 9.82
N ASP A 123 -1.73 -1.37 10.36
CA ASP A 123 -2.55 -2.50 10.77
C ASP A 123 -2.05 -3.14 12.06
N SER A 124 -2.75 -4.16 12.52
CA SER A 124 -2.33 -4.95 13.67
C SER A 124 -2.77 -6.40 13.52
N ALA A 125 -1.98 -7.29 14.11
CA ALA A 125 -2.32 -8.69 14.22
C ALA A 125 -1.99 -9.23 15.61
N GLY A 126 -2.82 -10.13 16.10
CA GLY A 126 -2.53 -10.93 17.30
C GLY A 126 -1.62 -12.11 16.97
N SER A 127 -0.73 -12.44 17.88
CA SER A 127 0.04 -13.68 17.85
C SER A 127 0.39 -14.11 19.28
N ASN A 128 0.01 -15.33 19.65
CA ASN A 128 0.25 -15.87 21.01
C ASN A 128 -0.26 -14.96 22.15
N GLY A 129 -1.38 -14.28 21.94
CA GLY A 129 -2.00 -13.38 22.93
C GLY A 129 -1.33 -12.00 23.03
N VAL A 130 -0.42 -11.66 22.13
CA VAL A 130 0.21 -10.34 22.02
C VAL A 130 -0.25 -9.68 20.71
N THR A 131 -0.79 -8.47 20.79
CA THR A 131 -1.07 -7.64 19.63
C THR A 131 0.21 -6.93 19.19
N THR A 132 0.49 -6.95 17.91
CA THR A 132 1.58 -6.18 17.30
C THR A 132 0.99 -5.21 16.28
N ASN A 133 1.38 -3.94 16.40
CA ASN A 133 1.04 -2.90 15.44
C ASN A 133 2.12 -2.83 14.38
N TYR A 134 1.69 -2.69 13.12
CA TYR A 134 2.58 -2.62 11.97
C TYR A 134 2.38 -1.29 11.22
N MET A 135 3.44 -0.84 10.61
CA MET A 135 3.44 0.14 9.53
C MET A 135 4.20 -0.50 8.38
N GLU A 136 3.50 -0.72 7.29
CA GLU A 136 4.06 -1.41 6.14
C GLU A 136 3.91 -0.57 4.87
N SER A 137 4.84 -0.76 3.94
CA SER A 137 4.70 -0.23 2.59
C SER A 137 5.01 -1.30 1.56
N PHE A 138 4.18 -1.37 0.53
CA PHE A 138 4.24 -2.37 -0.53
C PHE A 138 4.38 -1.68 -1.88
N ARG A 139 5.43 -1.99 -2.65
CA ARG A 139 5.54 -1.58 -4.05
C ARG A 139 4.83 -2.60 -4.92
N ILE A 140 3.99 -2.10 -5.82
CA ILE A 140 3.20 -2.92 -6.71
C ILE A 140 3.68 -2.71 -8.15
N GLU A 141 4.03 -3.79 -8.82
CA GLU A 141 4.38 -3.80 -10.24
C GLU A 141 3.69 -4.98 -10.93
N ASN A 142 3.03 -4.72 -12.05
CA ASN A 142 2.33 -5.74 -12.85
C ASN A 142 1.34 -6.59 -12.02
N GLY A 143 0.68 -5.98 -11.02
CA GLY A 143 -0.28 -6.67 -10.16
C GLY A 143 0.34 -7.63 -9.15
N LYS A 144 1.63 -7.47 -8.85
CA LYS A 144 2.39 -8.22 -7.85
C LYS A 144 3.11 -7.30 -6.88
N ILE A 145 3.30 -7.76 -5.65
CA ILE A 145 4.11 -7.09 -4.64
C ILE A 145 5.57 -7.41 -4.92
N THR A 146 6.37 -6.39 -5.23
CA THR A 146 7.81 -6.53 -5.54
C THR A 146 8.71 -6.06 -4.42
N VAL A 147 8.25 -5.14 -3.58
CA VAL A 147 8.98 -4.67 -2.40
C VAL A 147 8.03 -4.57 -1.22
N MET A 148 8.51 -4.95 -0.05
CA MET A 148 7.82 -4.75 1.21
C MET A 148 8.79 -4.13 2.23
N ASN A 149 8.37 -3.06 2.91
CA ASN A 149 9.04 -2.57 4.10
C ASN A 149 8.11 -2.78 5.29
N GLN A 150 8.64 -3.33 6.36
CA GLN A 150 7.87 -3.66 7.54
C GLN A 150 8.51 -3.07 8.80
N PHE A 151 7.74 -2.29 9.53
CA PHE A 151 8.08 -1.82 10.87
C PHE A 151 7.01 -2.31 11.84
N SER A 152 7.44 -2.85 12.97
CA SER A 152 6.52 -3.40 13.98
C SER A 152 6.82 -2.90 15.37
N LYS A 153 5.77 -2.79 16.17
CA LYS A 153 5.84 -2.45 17.59
C LYS A 153 4.84 -3.32 18.35
N PRO A 154 5.31 -4.24 19.22
CA PRO A 154 4.43 -4.97 20.14
C PRO A 154 3.70 -3.99 21.07
N GLU A 155 2.43 -4.28 21.39
CA GLU A 155 1.74 -3.65 22.52
C GLU A 155 2.32 -4.20 23.83
N LEU A 156 2.64 -3.28 24.75
CA LEU A 156 3.18 -3.61 26.07
C LEU A 156 2.09 -3.99 27.05
#